data_5154854de504e5f0f206d426674d3bc4
#
_entry.id   5154854de504e5f0f206d426674d3bc4
#
_cell.length_a   1.000
_cell.length_b   1.000
_cell.length_c   1.000
_cell.angle_alpha   90.00
_cell.angle_beta   90.00
_cell.angle_gamma   90.00
#
_symmetry.space_group_name_H-M   'P 1'
#
loop_
_entity.id
_entity.type
_entity.pdbx_description
1 polymer ?
#
loop_
_entity_poly.entity_id
_entity_poly.type
_entity_poly.pdbx_seq_one_letter_code
_entity_poly.pdbx_strand_id
1 'polypeptide(L)'
;MIKIRDLTFEYFDRDDEGNLTEMVNAIRGINFDAGEGEFIVVAGVNGSGKSTFAKILNRLLLPIEGTVLIGGLDAMQEGNIIPIRKMVGMVFQNPDDQLIGSVVEEDVAFGAENIGVPHKELVKRVEDALAQVGLSASMRIEELSGGGKQKVAIAGVLAMKPRCIVLDEATSMLDPKSRRDVLQLMKELQKQGITIILI
;
A
#
# COMPACT_ATOMS: atom_id res chain seq x y z
N MET A 1 11.89 10.31 4.57
CA MET A 1 11.41 9.55 3.42
C MET A 1 10.20 10.20 2.74
N ILE A 2 9.14 10.54 3.46
CA ILE A 2 7.94 11.22 2.97
C ILE A 2 7.91 12.63 3.57
N LYS A 3 7.58 13.65 2.75
CA LYS A 3 7.37 15.04 3.19
C LYS A 3 6.13 15.59 2.52
N ILE A 4 5.18 16.06 3.32
CA ILE A 4 3.91 16.61 2.86
C ILE A 4 3.72 17.99 3.50
N ARG A 5 3.28 18.98 2.70
CA ARG A 5 3.00 20.34 3.14
C ARG A 5 1.68 20.81 2.55
N ASP A 6 0.81 21.29 3.42
CA ASP A 6 -0.49 21.90 3.10
C ASP A 6 -1.38 21.05 2.18
N LEU A 7 -1.33 19.71 2.36
CA LEU A 7 -2.06 18.76 1.54
C LEU A 7 -3.55 18.97 1.64
N THR A 8 -4.20 19.22 0.50
CA THR A 8 -5.65 19.30 0.37
C THR A 8 -6.13 18.37 -0.74
N PHE A 9 -7.22 17.64 -0.48
CA PHE A 9 -7.87 16.77 -1.44
C PHE A 9 -9.39 16.78 -1.29
N GLU A 10 -10.08 16.84 -2.44
CA GLU A 10 -11.54 16.86 -2.55
C GLU A 10 -12.00 15.80 -3.55
N TYR A 11 -13.12 15.16 -3.25
CA TYR A 11 -13.87 14.35 -4.20
C TYR A 11 -14.94 15.21 -4.88
N PHE A 12 -15.14 14.97 -6.17
CA PHE A 12 -16.14 15.65 -6.98
C PHE A 12 -17.07 14.60 -7.57
N ASP A 13 -18.32 14.60 -7.12
CA ASP A 13 -19.37 13.78 -7.71
C ASP A 13 -20.05 14.54 -8.85
N ARG A 14 -20.32 13.83 -9.95
CA ARG A 14 -20.98 14.37 -11.12
C ARG A 14 -22.18 13.51 -11.48
N ASP A 15 -23.24 14.15 -11.99
CA ASP A 15 -24.38 13.45 -12.57
C ASP A 15 -24.06 12.86 -13.96
N ASP A 16 -25.02 12.15 -14.54
CA ASP A 16 -24.89 11.54 -15.86
C ASP A 16 -24.68 12.58 -16.99
N GLU A 17 -25.05 13.84 -16.74
CA GLU A 17 -24.86 14.97 -17.65
C GLU A 17 -23.50 15.67 -17.44
N GLY A 18 -22.69 15.24 -16.44
CA GLY A 18 -21.37 15.78 -16.12
C GLY A 18 -21.38 17.01 -15.23
N ASN A 19 -22.55 17.45 -14.71
CA ASN A 19 -22.65 18.57 -13.78
C ASN A 19 -22.16 18.15 -12.39
N LEU A 20 -21.48 19.07 -11.69
CA LEU A 20 -21.04 18.86 -10.32
C LEU A 20 -22.25 18.76 -9.39
N THR A 21 -22.42 17.63 -8.71
CA THR A 21 -23.53 17.37 -7.77
C THR A 21 -23.11 17.53 -6.33
N GLU A 22 -21.90 17.10 -5.99
CA GLU A 22 -21.36 17.17 -4.63
C GLU A 22 -19.85 17.42 -4.64
N MET A 23 -19.36 18.14 -3.63
CA MET A 23 -17.96 18.35 -3.36
C MET A 23 -17.67 17.97 -1.91
N VAL A 24 -16.87 16.92 -1.72
CA VAL A 24 -16.51 16.42 -0.39
C VAL A 24 -15.04 16.69 -0.12
N ASN A 25 -14.76 17.58 0.83
CA ASN A 25 -13.42 17.83 1.32
C ASN A 25 -12.95 16.66 2.19
N ALA A 26 -12.08 15.82 1.64
CA ALA A 26 -11.55 14.65 2.35
C ALA A 26 -10.30 14.97 3.18
N ILE A 27 -9.46 15.90 2.72
CA ILE A 27 -8.23 16.32 3.41
C ILE A 27 -8.08 17.83 3.29
N ARG A 28 -7.71 18.52 4.39
CA ARG A 28 -7.55 19.99 4.42
C ARG A 28 -6.23 20.37 5.11
N GLY A 29 -5.27 20.90 4.35
CA GLY A 29 -4.06 21.53 4.86
C GLY A 29 -3.19 20.65 5.75
N ILE A 30 -3.09 19.34 5.47
CA ILE A 30 -2.31 18.41 6.29
C ILE A 30 -0.81 18.59 6.03
N ASN A 31 -0.04 18.66 7.12
CA ASN A 31 1.40 18.58 7.11
C ASN A 31 1.83 17.26 7.75
N PHE A 32 2.74 16.52 7.08
CA PHE A 32 3.18 15.22 7.55
C PHE A 32 4.61 14.92 7.10
N ASP A 33 5.40 14.38 8.01
CA ASP A 33 6.74 13.89 7.73
C ASP A 33 6.89 12.45 8.21
N ALA A 34 7.50 11.61 7.40
CA ALA A 34 7.92 10.27 7.78
C ALA A 34 9.38 10.04 7.40
N GLY A 35 10.18 9.63 8.39
CA GLY A 35 11.56 9.20 8.24
C GLY A 35 11.66 7.80 7.63
N GLU A 36 12.89 7.33 7.46
CA GLU A 36 13.16 5.94 7.06
C GLU A 36 13.13 5.04 8.29
N GLY A 37 12.53 3.85 8.14
CA GLY A 37 12.44 2.87 9.21
C GLY A 37 11.53 3.26 10.38
N GLU A 38 10.65 4.23 10.20
CA GLU A 38 9.66 4.59 11.22
C GLU A 38 8.43 3.66 11.16
N PHE A 39 7.80 3.46 12.31
CA PHE A 39 6.50 2.81 12.42
C PHE A 39 5.47 3.85 12.86
N ILE A 40 4.60 4.24 11.95
CA ILE A 40 3.63 5.33 12.14
C ILE A 40 2.22 4.76 12.13
N VAL A 41 1.38 5.18 13.07
CA VAL A 41 -0.04 4.84 13.11
C VAL A 41 -0.86 6.10 12.84
N VAL A 42 -1.71 6.06 11.82
CA VAL A 42 -2.66 7.12 11.48
C VAL A 42 -4.03 6.71 12.00
N ALA A 43 -4.49 7.35 13.06
CA ALA A 43 -5.77 7.08 13.70
C ALA A 43 -6.79 8.19 13.45
N GLY A 44 -8.06 7.83 13.39
CA GLY A 44 -9.17 8.77 13.21
C GLY A 44 -10.49 8.05 12.97
N VAL A 45 -11.60 8.77 13.07
CA VAL A 45 -12.94 8.22 12.83
C VAL A 45 -13.13 7.80 11.37
N ASN A 46 -14.15 6.96 11.10
CA ASN A 46 -14.49 6.61 9.73
C ASN A 46 -14.89 7.86 8.94
N GLY A 47 -14.47 7.95 7.67
CA GLY A 47 -14.69 9.11 6.82
C GLY A 47 -13.76 10.31 7.07
N SER A 48 -12.76 10.20 7.96
CA SER A 48 -11.80 11.30 8.22
C SER A 48 -10.67 11.46 7.19
N GLY A 49 -10.76 10.80 6.03
CA GLY A 49 -9.80 10.94 4.94
C GLY A 49 -8.56 10.04 5.02
N LYS A 50 -8.48 9.09 5.96
CA LYS A 50 -7.31 8.21 6.13
C LYS A 50 -6.96 7.40 4.89
N SER A 51 -7.94 6.72 4.29
CA SER A 51 -7.73 5.93 3.06
C SER A 51 -7.40 6.83 1.86
N THR A 52 -7.94 8.05 1.83
CA THR A 52 -7.56 9.06 0.83
C THR A 52 -6.09 9.43 0.98
N PHE A 53 -5.66 9.69 2.21
CA PHE A 53 -4.25 9.95 2.54
C PHE A 53 -3.34 8.79 2.11
N ALA A 54 -3.70 7.54 2.45
CA ALA A 54 -2.97 6.34 2.02
C ALA A 54 -2.80 6.27 0.49
N LYS A 55 -3.89 6.51 -0.26
CA LYS A 55 -3.89 6.50 -1.73
C LYS A 55 -3.02 7.60 -2.34
N ILE A 56 -2.91 8.75 -1.70
CA ILE A 56 -2.01 9.83 -2.13
C ILE A 56 -0.55 9.42 -1.93
N LEU A 57 -0.20 8.73 -0.83
CA LEU A 57 1.17 8.27 -0.57
C LEU A 57 1.69 7.29 -1.65
N ASN A 58 0.82 6.49 -2.25
CA ASN A 58 1.15 5.57 -3.35
C ASN A 58 0.86 6.17 -4.74
N ARG A 59 0.47 7.45 -4.82
CA ARG A 59 0.08 8.13 -6.06
C ARG A 59 -1.05 7.41 -6.82
N LEU A 60 -2.01 6.83 -6.10
CA LEU A 60 -3.31 6.43 -6.64
C LEU A 60 -4.26 7.62 -6.76
N LEU A 61 -4.09 8.60 -5.89
CA LEU A 61 -4.74 9.90 -5.95
C LEU A 61 -3.69 11.01 -6.00
N LEU A 62 -4.03 12.12 -6.64
CA LEU A 62 -3.19 13.32 -6.70
C LEU A 62 -3.78 14.41 -5.80
N PRO A 63 -2.96 15.14 -5.04
CA PRO A 63 -3.44 16.28 -4.27
C PRO A 63 -3.99 17.38 -5.21
N ILE A 64 -4.99 18.12 -4.73
CA ILE A 64 -5.47 19.33 -5.42
C ILE A 64 -4.57 20.51 -5.08
N GLU A 65 -4.15 20.58 -3.80
CA GLU A 65 -3.23 21.61 -3.33
C GLU A 65 -2.17 21.01 -2.41
N GLY A 66 -1.08 21.73 -2.24
CA GLY A 66 0.04 21.34 -1.39
C GLY A 66 1.14 20.59 -2.13
N THR A 67 2.13 20.14 -1.39
CA THR A 67 3.30 19.43 -1.92
C THR A 67 3.42 18.06 -1.28
N VAL A 68 3.64 17.03 -2.11
CA VAL A 68 3.88 15.64 -1.68
C VAL A 68 5.19 15.15 -2.29
N LEU A 69 6.20 14.98 -1.45
CA LEU A 69 7.51 14.46 -1.84
C LEU A 69 7.71 13.05 -1.25
N ILE A 70 7.98 12.08 -2.12
CA ILE A 70 8.25 10.68 -1.75
C ILE A 70 9.67 10.32 -2.18
N GLY A 71 10.56 10.08 -1.23
CA GLY A 71 11.98 9.84 -1.54
C GLY A 71 12.65 11.02 -2.26
N GLY A 72 12.12 12.24 -2.08
CA GLY A 72 12.55 13.45 -2.79
C GLY A 72 11.89 13.66 -4.15
N LEU A 73 11.07 12.70 -4.63
CA LEU A 73 10.33 12.83 -5.90
C LEU A 73 8.99 13.52 -5.66
N ASP A 74 8.68 14.51 -6.48
CA ASP A 74 7.38 15.19 -6.45
C ASP A 74 6.30 14.29 -7.05
N ALA A 75 5.24 14.03 -6.27
CA ALA A 75 4.13 13.19 -6.67
C ALA A 75 3.30 13.79 -7.82
N MET A 76 3.37 15.12 -8.06
CA MET A 76 2.65 15.76 -9.15
C MET A 76 3.26 15.48 -10.52
N GLN A 77 4.54 15.14 -10.59
CA GLN A 77 5.22 14.86 -11.85
C GLN A 77 4.86 13.46 -12.38
N GLU A 78 4.34 13.37 -13.60
CA GLU A 78 3.93 12.10 -14.23
C GLU A 78 5.06 11.07 -14.34
N GLY A 79 6.27 11.50 -14.66
CA GLY A 79 7.45 10.63 -14.73
C GLY A 79 7.80 9.95 -13.41
N ASN A 80 7.27 10.41 -12.28
CA ASN A 80 7.54 9.87 -10.96
C ASN A 80 6.54 8.76 -10.51
N ILE A 81 5.52 8.41 -11.31
CA ILE A 81 4.52 7.38 -10.97
C ILE A 81 5.21 6.07 -10.60
N ILE A 82 5.94 5.49 -11.54
CA ILE A 82 6.58 4.18 -11.34
C ILE A 82 7.65 4.24 -10.25
N PRO A 83 8.57 5.22 -10.21
CA PRO A 83 9.51 5.38 -9.11
C PRO A 83 8.83 5.46 -7.73
N ILE A 84 7.74 6.21 -7.58
CA ILE A 84 7.02 6.31 -6.30
C ILE A 84 6.37 4.98 -5.94
N ARG A 85 5.67 4.31 -6.87
CA ARG A 85 5.03 3.00 -6.62
C ARG A 85 6.03 1.89 -6.33
N LYS A 86 7.27 1.99 -6.83
CA LYS A 86 8.38 1.12 -6.42
C LYS A 86 8.80 1.35 -4.97
N MET A 87 8.75 2.59 -4.50
CA MET A 87 9.18 2.95 -3.14
C MET A 87 8.10 2.71 -2.10
N VAL A 88 6.83 2.94 -2.45
CA VAL A 88 5.69 2.84 -1.51
C VAL A 88 4.76 1.74 -1.97
N GLY A 89 4.82 0.60 -1.31
CA GLY A 89 3.85 -0.49 -1.48
C GLY A 89 2.58 -0.21 -0.68
N MET A 90 1.42 -0.63 -1.19
CA MET A 90 0.14 -0.45 -0.51
C MET A 90 -0.58 -1.79 -0.37
N VAL A 91 -1.12 -2.03 0.82
CA VAL A 91 -1.96 -3.19 1.15
C VAL A 91 -3.34 -2.68 1.50
N PHE A 92 -4.37 -3.13 0.78
CA PHE A 92 -5.74 -2.69 0.94
C PHE A 92 -6.47 -3.44 2.06
N GLN A 93 -7.59 -2.89 2.50
CA GLN A 93 -8.46 -3.44 3.54
C GLN A 93 -8.96 -4.84 3.18
N ASN A 94 -9.50 -5.01 1.98
CA ASN A 94 -9.99 -6.29 1.48
C ASN A 94 -8.96 -6.89 0.50
N PRO A 95 -8.34 -8.03 0.84
CA PRO A 95 -7.36 -8.66 -0.04
C PRO A 95 -7.95 -9.13 -1.37
N ASP A 96 -9.24 -9.48 -1.43
CA ASP A 96 -9.88 -9.90 -2.67
C ASP A 96 -9.93 -8.79 -3.73
N ASP A 97 -9.86 -7.51 -3.33
CA ASP A 97 -9.78 -6.37 -4.25
C ASP A 97 -8.36 -6.15 -4.81
N GLN A 98 -7.36 -6.83 -4.24
CA GLN A 98 -5.96 -6.70 -4.61
C GLN A 98 -5.42 -7.92 -5.36
N LEU A 99 -5.91 -9.12 -5.02
CA LEU A 99 -5.45 -10.38 -5.57
C LEU A 99 -6.07 -10.64 -6.94
N ILE A 100 -5.25 -11.02 -7.92
CA ILE A 100 -5.64 -11.23 -9.32
C ILE A 100 -5.27 -12.63 -9.85
N GLY A 101 -4.27 -13.28 -9.24
CA GLY A 101 -3.81 -14.61 -9.60
C GLY A 101 -4.71 -15.72 -9.06
N SER A 102 -4.57 -16.92 -9.59
CA SER A 102 -5.19 -18.14 -9.05
C SER A 102 -4.25 -18.88 -8.09
N VAL A 103 -2.95 -18.71 -8.29
CA VAL A 103 -1.86 -19.34 -7.55
C VAL A 103 -1.03 -18.26 -6.85
N VAL A 104 -0.59 -18.57 -5.65
CA VAL A 104 0.11 -17.62 -4.77
C VAL A 104 1.36 -17.04 -5.43
N GLU A 105 2.20 -17.86 -6.08
CA GLU A 105 3.43 -17.36 -6.72
C GLU A 105 3.17 -16.41 -7.87
N GLU A 106 2.12 -16.64 -8.66
CA GLU A 106 1.75 -15.77 -9.79
C GLU A 106 1.32 -14.39 -9.29
N ASP A 107 0.52 -14.35 -8.24
CA ASP A 107 0.05 -13.11 -7.64
C ASP A 107 1.19 -12.32 -6.99
N VAL A 108 2.06 -12.99 -6.23
CA VAL A 108 3.21 -12.37 -5.59
C VAL A 108 4.22 -11.84 -6.63
N ALA A 109 4.38 -12.49 -7.77
CA ALA A 109 5.25 -12.05 -8.86
C ALA A 109 4.75 -10.80 -9.57
N PHE A 110 3.43 -10.65 -9.69
CA PHE A 110 2.77 -9.68 -10.56
C PHE A 110 3.27 -8.23 -10.35
N GLY A 111 3.32 -7.75 -9.12
CA GLY A 111 3.77 -6.38 -8.83
C GLY A 111 5.22 -6.15 -9.23
N ALA A 112 6.09 -7.11 -8.95
CA ALA A 112 7.51 -7.03 -9.28
C ALA A 112 7.75 -7.13 -10.81
N GLU A 113 6.98 -7.92 -11.54
CA GLU A 113 7.01 -7.97 -13.00
C GLU A 113 6.63 -6.63 -13.62
N ASN A 114 5.53 -6.01 -13.16
CA ASN A 114 5.04 -4.75 -13.67
C ASN A 114 6.02 -3.57 -13.48
N ILE A 115 6.87 -3.66 -12.47
CA ILE A 115 7.94 -2.66 -12.27
C ILE A 115 9.24 -3.01 -13.00
N GLY A 116 9.24 -4.08 -13.83
CA GLY A 116 10.34 -4.45 -14.70
C GLY A 116 11.48 -5.20 -14.01
N VAL A 117 11.20 -6.00 -12.96
CA VAL A 117 12.22 -6.86 -12.33
C VAL A 117 12.60 -7.99 -13.29
N PRO A 118 13.91 -8.20 -13.58
CA PRO A 118 14.34 -9.29 -14.45
C PRO A 118 13.94 -10.66 -13.91
N HIS A 119 13.55 -11.59 -14.79
CA HIS A 119 13.04 -12.91 -14.40
C HIS A 119 13.94 -13.68 -13.42
N LYS A 120 15.26 -13.66 -13.62
CA LYS A 120 16.19 -14.32 -12.70
C LYS A 120 16.15 -13.78 -11.27
N GLU A 121 15.91 -12.50 -11.12
CA GLU A 121 15.79 -11.85 -9.81
C GLU A 121 14.38 -12.01 -9.25
N LEU A 122 13.37 -12.03 -10.13
CA LEU A 122 11.96 -12.18 -9.77
C LEU A 122 11.71 -13.45 -8.97
N VAL A 123 12.15 -14.61 -9.47
CA VAL A 123 11.98 -15.90 -8.79
C VAL A 123 12.49 -15.83 -7.34
N LYS A 124 13.72 -15.32 -7.17
CA LYS A 124 14.28 -15.16 -5.82
C LYS A 124 13.48 -14.20 -4.95
N ARG A 125 13.01 -13.08 -5.50
CA ARG A 125 12.20 -12.11 -4.73
C ARG A 125 10.87 -12.71 -4.27
N VAL A 126 10.23 -13.52 -5.11
CA VAL A 126 9.00 -14.25 -4.78
C VAL A 126 9.26 -15.27 -3.67
N GLU A 127 10.32 -16.09 -3.80
CA GLU A 127 10.71 -17.05 -2.77
C GLU A 127 10.99 -16.37 -1.43
N ASP A 128 11.79 -15.29 -1.42
CA ASP A 128 12.14 -14.52 -0.22
C ASP A 128 10.88 -13.91 0.42
N ALA A 129 9.96 -13.35 -0.37
CA ALA A 129 8.72 -12.76 0.10
C ALA A 129 7.78 -13.80 0.71
N LEU A 130 7.61 -14.94 0.05
CA LEU A 130 6.79 -16.05 0.53
C LEU A 130 7.32 -16.64 1.83
N ALA A 131 8.64 -16.78 1.94
CA ALA A 131 9.28 -17.26 3.18
C ALA A 131 8.98 -16.31 4.36
N GLN A 132 8.99 -14.98 4.15
CA GLN A 132 8.70 -14.01 5.20
C GLN A 132 7.25 -14.09 5.71
N VAL A 133 6.29 -14.41 4.85
CA VAL A 133 4.88 -14.53 5.24
C VAL A 133 4.47 -15.95 5.63
N GLY A 134 5.36 -16.94 5.42
CA GLY A 134 5.12 -18.36 5.73
C GLY A 134 4.08 -19.01 4.82
N LEU A 135 4.12 -18.72 3.52
CA LEU A 135 3.25 -19.33 2.50
C LEU A 135 4.04 -20.16 1.50
N SER A 136 3.39 -21.16 0.89
CA SER A 136 3.95 -21.95 -0.21
C SER A 136 3.53 -21.37 -1.56
N ALA A 137 4.45 -21.35 -2.52
CA ALA A 137 4.26 -20.85 -3.87
C ALA A 137 3.09 -21.50 -4.61
N SER A 138 2.93 -22.82 -4.48
CA SER A 138 1.94 -23.63 -5.20
C SER A 138 0.52 -23.63 -4.60
N MET A 139 0.28 -22.91 -3.50
CA MET A 139 -1.06 -22.82 -2.88
C MET A 139 -2.03 -22.09 -3.80
N ARG A 140 -3.28 -22.53 -3.80
CA ARG A 140 -4.37 -21.84 -4.50
C ARG A 140 -4.93 -20.73 -3.62
N ILE A 141 -5.13 -19.55 -4.19
CA ILE A 141 -5.60 -18.37 -3.45
C ILE A 141 -7.03 -18.60 -2.91
N GLU A 142 -7.87 -19.28 -3.67
CA GLU A 142 -9.26 -19.61 -3.28
C GLU A 142 -9.37 -20.50 -2.03
N GLU A 143 -8.32 -21.29 -1.73
CA GLU A 143 -8.28 -22.19 -0.57
C GLU A 143 -7.78 -21.50 0.70
N LEU A 144 -7.32 -20.25 0.59
CA LEU A 144 -6.77 -19.50 1.72
C LEU A 144 -7.87 -18.85 2.55
N SER A 145 -7.64 -18.81 3.86
CA SER A 145 -8.40 -17.95 4.78
C SER A 145 -8.17 -16.47 4.46
N GLY A 146 -9.03 -15.58 4.95
CA GLY A 146 -8.82 -14.13 4.81
C GLY A 146 -7.44 -13.66 5.28
N GLY A 147 -6.93 -14.22 6.40
CA GLY A 147 -5.56 -13.96 6.88
C GLY A 147 -4.49 -14.50 5.93
N GLY A 148 -4.73 -15.64 5.29
CA GLY A 148 -3.85 -16.19 4.26
C GLY A 148 -3.78 -15.30 3.03
N LYS A 149 -4.94 -14.85 2.54
CA LYS A 149 -5.03 -13.91 1.41
C LYS A 149 -4.33 -12.58 1.71
N GLN A 150 -4.49 -12.06 2.93
CA GLN A 150 -3.79 -10.84 3.35
C GLN A 150 -2.27 -11.01 3.33
N LYS A 151 -1.78 -12.18 3.75
CA LYS A 151 -0.36 -12.53 3.65
C LYS A 151 0.13 -12.60 2.20
N VAL A 152 -0.69 -13.08 1.25
CA VAL A 152 -0.35 -13.04 -0.18
C VAL A 152 -0.21 -11.60 -0.67
N ALA A 153 -1.18 -10.72 -0.35
CA ALA A 153 -1.13 -9.30 -0.71
C ALA A 153 0.14 -8.61 -0.16
N ILE A 154 0.50 -8.90 1.10
CA ILE A 154 1.74 -8.41 1.72
C ILE A 154 2.97 -8.96 0.98
N ALA A 155 3.00 -10.25 0.65
CA ALA A 155 4.13 -10.85 -0.08
C ALA A 155 4.31 -10.22 -1.46
N GLY A 156 3.22 -9.94 -2.20
CA GLY A 156 3.27 -9.22 -3.47
C GLY A 156 3.92 -7.84 -3.36
N VAL A 157 3.59 -7.11 -2.29
CA VAL A 157 4.25 -5.83 -1.98
C VAL A 157 5.73 -6.03 -1.64
N LEU A 158 6.09 -7.04 -0.83
CA LEU A 158 7.47 -7.32 -0.44
C LEU A 158 8.36 -7.72 -1.63
N ALA A 159 7.83 -8.46 -2.61
CA ALA A 159 8.54 -8.84 -3.83
C ALA A 159 8.99 -7.62 -4.64
N MET A 160 8.31 -6.49 -4.52
CA MET A 160 8.71 -5.21 -5.13
C MET A 160 9.92 -4.57 -4.42
N LYS A 161 10.27 -5.01 -3.19
CA LYS A 161 11.31 -4.43 -2.31
C LYS A 161 11.06 -2.94 -2.01
N PRO A 162 9.90 -2.57 -1.45
CA PRO A 162 9.56 -1.19 -1.15
C PRO A 162 10.39 -0.65 0.01
N ARG A 163 10.52 0.68 0.08
CA ARG A 163 11.11 1.40 1.23
C ARG A 163 10.05 1.78 2.28
N CYS A 164 8.79 1.79 1.89
CA CYS A 164 7.65 2.05 2.75
C CYS A 164 6.49 1.11 2.40
N ILE A 165 5.78 0.64 3.41
CA ILE A 165 4.53 -0.12 3.26
C ILE A 165 3.43 0.64 3.97
N VAL A 166 2.36 0.94 3.24
CA VAL A 166 1.13 1.54 3.75
C VAL A 166 0.07 0.44 3.86
N LEU A 167 -0.48 0.24 5.05
CA LEU A 167 -1.59 -0.70 5.31
C LEU A 167 -2.86 0.12 5.54
N ASP A 168 -3.78 0.12 4.58
CA ASP A 168 -5.06 0.80 4.67
C ASP A 168 -6.10 -0.15 5.27
N GLU A 169 -6.30 -0.07 6.59
CA GLU A 169 -7.19 -0.94 7.38
C GLU A 169 -6.99 -2.45 7.13
N ALA A 170 -5.81 -2.84 6.64
CA ALA A 170 -5.50 -4.19 6.18
C ALA A 170 -5.55 -5.29 7.27
N THR A 171 -5.81 -4.93 8.50
CA THR A 171 -5.98 -5.87 9.62
C THR A 171 -7.40 -5.87 10.21
N SER A 172 -8.31 -5.02 9.72
CA SER A 172 -9.64 -4.81 10.29
C SER A 172 -10.53 -6.06 10.17
N MET A 173 -10.42 -6.79 9.04
CA MET A 173 -11.21 -7.98 8.73
C MET A 173 -10.59 -9.29 9.20
N LEU A 174 -9.41 -9.24 9.86
CA LEU A 174 -8.70 -10.42 10.30
C LEU A 174 -9.13 -10.89 11.68
N ASP A 175 -9.13 -12.21 11.86
CA ASP A 175 -9.25 -12.81 13.19
C ASP A 175 -8.09 -12.36 14.11
N PRO A 176 -8.25 -12.46 15.46
CA PRO A 176 -7.27 -11.92 16.40
C PRO A 176 -5.86 -12.54 16.29
N LYS A 177 -5.75 -13.78 15.79
CA LYS A 177 -4.47 -14.45 15.60
C LYS A 177 -3.77 -13.91 14.34
N SER A 178 -4.48 -13.95 13.21
CA SER A 178 -3.97 -13.41 11.93
C SER A 178 -3.58 -11.95 12.03
N ARG A 179 -4.37 -11.12 12.74
CA ARG A 179 -4.02 -9.73 13.02
C ARG A 179 -2.69 -9.59 13.77
N ARG A 180 -2.47 -10.38 14.82
CA ARG A 180 -1.20 -10.36 15.58
C ARG A 180 -0.03 -10.77 14.70
N ASP A 181 -0.21 -11.80 13.88
CA ASP A 181 0.83 -12.30 12.98
C ASP A 181 1.25 -11.21 11.96
N VAL A 182 0.28 -10.52 11.35
CA VAL A 182 0.54 -9.41 10.41
C VAL A 182 1.22 -8.25 11.12
N LEU A 183 0.77 -7.84 12.30
CA LEU A 183 1.40 -6.75 13.05
C LEU A 183 2.82 -7.10 13.51
N GLN A 184 3.07 -8.36 13.86
CA GLN A 184 4.41 -8.82 14.20
C GLN A 184 5.33 -8.79 12.97
N LEU A 185 4.85 -9.25 11.82
CA LEU A 185 5.58 -9.16 10.55
C LEU A 185 5.93 -7.71 10.23
N MET A 186 4.99 -6.76 10.36
CA MET A 186 5.26 -5.34 10.13
C MET A 186 6.36 -4.80 11.04
N LYS A 187 6.38 -5.21 12.32
CA LYS A 187 7.46 -4.83 13.25
C LYS A 187 8.82 -5.39 12.84
N GLU A 188 8.86 -6.61 12.32
CA GLU A 188 10.08 -7.23 11.85
C GLU A 188 10.62 -6.53 10.58
N LEU A 189 9.73 -6.18 9.66
CA LEU A 189 10.08 -5.39 8.46
C LEU A 189 10.58 -3.98 8.83
N GLN A 190 9.94 -3.35 9.80
CA GLN A 190 10.40 -2.04 10.31
C GLN A 190 11.83 -2.12 10.88
N LYS A 191 12.17 -3.18 11.64
CA LYS A 191 13.53 -3.39 12.14
C LYS A 191 14.56 -3.61 11.02
N GLN A 192 14.12 -4.06 9.85
CA GLN A 192 14.95 -4.18 8.64
C GLN A 192 15.10 -2.86 7.88
N GLY A 193 14.53 -1.75 8.40
CA GLY A 193 14.63 -0.41 7.84
C GLY A 193 13.48 -0.01 6.92
N ILE A 194 12.44 -0.83 6.78
CA ILE A 194 11.25 -0.48 6.00
C ILE A 194 10.36 0.43 6.85
N THR A 195 9.95 1.56 6.28
CA THR A 195 8.96 2.46 6.93
C THR A 195 7.57 1.83 6.86
N ILE A 196 6.85 1.80 7.97
CA ILE A 196 5.50 1.24 8.06
C ILE A 196 4.51 2.36 8.40
N ILE A 197 3.46 2.49 7.61
CA ILE A 197 2.33 3.40 7.90
C ILE A 197 1.08 2.53 8.02
N LEU A 198 0.53 2.46 9.22
CA LEU A 198 -0.68 1.68 9.55
C LEU A 198 -1.85 2.64 9.73
N ILE A 199 -2.92 2.40 9.01
CA ILE A 199 -4.21 3.09 9.10
C ILE A 199 -5.24 2.21 9.76
#